data_e397f007b5eab202e4563a4f6c613fc8
#
_entry.id   e397f007b5eab202e4563a4f6c613fc8
#
_cell.length_a   1.000
_cell.length_b   1.000
_cell.length_c   1.000
_cell.angle_alpha   90.00
_cell.angle_beta   90.00
_cell.angle_gamma   90.00
#
_symmetry.space_group_name_H-M   'P 1'
#
loop_
_entity.id
_entity.type
_entity.pdbx_description
1 polymer ?
#
loop_
_entity_poly.entity_id
_entity_poly.type
_entity_poly.pdbx_seq_one_letter_code
_entity_poly.pdbx_strand_id
1 'polypeptide(L)'
;FEDVYRITVDYLKNTEQILSGVNFGYLSSYTIVNRYDHFDYERVDRQNGYNATYLSRESWTNWSDTSINDPLVVDFDLDFFGCSTDFDDAFKQKVTPLLKRAKAITIAREPQFFEDCKTADDYTNEQALEQLLSFIRDALIE
;
A
#
# COMPACT_ATOMS: atom_id res chain seq x y z
N PHE A 1 -26.47 6.36 -6.33
CA PHE A 1 -25.06 6.79 -6.17
C PHE A 1 -24.69 6.88 -4.70
N GLU A 2 -25.54 7.48 -3.86
CA GLU A 2 -25.28 7.67 -2.42
C GLU A 2 -25.25 6.35 -1.64
N ASP A 3 -26.07 5.39 -2.01
CA ASP A 3 -26.09 4.05 -1.37
C ASP A 3 -24.85 3.22 -1.74
N VAL A 4 -24.35 3.34 -2.97
CA VAL A 4 -23.11 2.69 -3.41
C VAL A 4 -21.91 3.30 -2.68
N TYR A 5 -21.88 4.63 -2.53
CA TYR A 5 -20.83 5.32 -1.80
C TYR A 5 -20.81 4.91 -0.31
N ARG A 6 -21.97 4.84 0.35
CA ARG A 6 -22.06 4.38 1.75
C ARG A 6 -21.56 2.96 1.92
N ILE A 7 -21.98 2.02 1.06
CA ILE A 7 -21.51 0.63 1.10
C ILE A 7 -19.97 0.58 0.93
N THR A 8 -19.43 1.38 0.03
CA THR A 8 -17.98 1.40 -0.22
C THR A 8 -17.19 1.97 0.96
N VAL A 9 -17.68 3.04 1.59
CA VAL A 9 -16.96 3.70 2.71
C VAL A 9 -17.15 2.97 4.04
N ASP A 10 -18.37 2.46 4.31
CA ASP A 10 -18.71 1.93 5.63
C ASP A 10 -18.41 0.42 5.78
N TYR A 11 -18.33 -0.34 4.67
CA TYR A 11 -18.30 -1.80 4.70
C TYR A 11 -17.13 -2.44 3.95
N LEU A 12 -16.48 -1.74 3.01
CA LEU A 12 -15.35 -2.30 2.27
C LEU A 12 -14.03 -1.89 2.93
N LYS A 13 -13.33 -2.85 3.48
CA LYS A 13 -11.93 -2.70 3.93
C LYS A 13 -11.00 -2.66 2.73
N ASN A 14 -9.73 -2.25 2.94
CA ASN A 14 -8.72 -2.16 1.87
C ASN A 14 -8.60 -3.45 1.04
N THR A 15 -8.61 -4.60 1.71
CA THR A 15 -8.53 -5.91 1.03
C THR A 15 -9.73 -6.15 0.11
N GLU A 16 -10.94 -5.81 0.55
CA GLU A 16 -12.16 -5.98 -0.26
C GLU A 16 -12.19 -5.03 -1.46
N GLN A 17 -11.60 -3.84 -1.34
CA GLN A 17 -11.49 -2.90 -2.47
C GLN A 17 -10.58 -3.46 -3.56
N ILE A 18 -9.41 -4.01 -3.19
CA ILE A 18 -8.48 -4.65 -4.12
C ILE A 18 -9.15 -5.87 -4.78
N LEU A 19 -9.75 -6.77 -3.99
CA LEU A 19 -10.42 -7.96 -4.51
C LEU A 19 -11.62 -7.60 -5.40
N SER A 20 -12.37 -6.57 -5.07
CA SER A 20 -13.43 -6.06 -5.94
C SER A 20 -12.86 -5.56 -7.26
N GLY A 21 -11.75 -4.82 -7.22
CA GLY A 21 -11.06 -4.36 -8.42
C GLY A 21 -10.63 -5.51 -9.34
N VAL A 22 -10.13 -6.60 -8.77
CA VAL A 22 -9.76 -7.81 -9.53
C VAL A 22 -10.99 -8.51 -10.08
N ASN A 23 -12.01 -8.75 -9.26
CA ASN A 23 -13.23 -9.45 -9.65
C ASN A 23 -14.02 -8.73 -10.75
N PHE A 24 -14.02 -7.40 -10.74
CA PHE A 24 -14.63 -6.58 -11.80
C PHE A 24 -13.72 -6.34 -13.02
N GLY A 25 -12.51 -6.90 -13.01
CA GLY A 25 -11.56 -6.77 -14.12
C GLY A 25 -10.89 -5.40 -14.25
N TYR A 26 -10.95 -4.56 -13.21
CA TYR A 26 -10.24 -3.28 -13.17
C TYR A 26 -8.77 -3.44 -12.84
N LEU A 27 -8.42 -4.48 -12.06
CA LEU A 27 -7.06 -4.84 -11.71
C LEU A 27 -6.73 -6.21 -12.31
N SER A 28 -5.63 -6.32 -13.04
CA SER A 28 -5.14 -7.58 -13.60
C SER A 28 -4.20 -8.33 -12.64
N SER A 29 -3.58 -7.61 -11.73
CA SER A 29 -2.66 -8.13 -10.72
C SER A 29 -2.48 -7.11 -9.59
N TYR A 30 -1.97 -7.57 -8.47
CA TYR A 30 -1.57 -6.69 -7.38
C TYR A 30 -0.37 -7.26 -6.62
N THR A 31 0.37 -6.36 -6.00
CA THR A 31 1.48 -6.69 -5.11
C THR A 31 1.22 -6.04 -3.76
N ILE A 32 1.20 -6.83 -2.71
CA ILE A 32 1.08 -6.35 -1.33
C ILE A 32 2.45 -6.44 -0.68
N VAL A 33 2.90 -5.33 -0.13
CA VAL A 33 4.12 -5.25 0.66
C VAL A 33 3.74 -5.03 2.11
N ASN A 34 3.93 -6.04 2.93
CA ASN A 34 3.69 -5.95 4.37
C ASN A 34 4.97 -5.59 5.12
N ARG A 35 4.80 -4.97 6.28
CA ARG A 35 5.92 -4.68 7.18
C ARG A 35 6.60 -5.95 7.69
N TYR A 36 5.81 -6.99 7.97
CA TYR A 36 6.23 -8.27 8.51
C TYR A 36 5.86 -9.43 7.58
N ASP A 37 6.50 -10.60 7.77
CA ASP A 37 6.19 -11.84 7.03
C ASP A 37 4.89 -12.51 7.52
N HIS A 38 3.78 -11.78 7.52
CA HIS A 38 2.46 -12.31 7.86
C HIS A 38 1.50 -12.12 6.69
N PHE A 39 1.14 -13.23 6.01
CA PHE A 39 0.32 -13.23 4.79
C PHE A 39 -0.86 -14.19 4.93
N ASP A 40 -1.78 -13.87 5.82
CA ASP A 40 -2.96 -14.73 6.07
C ASP A 40 -3.82 -14.92 4.81
N TYR A 41 -3.82 -13.93 3.91
CA TYR A 41 -4.63 -13.94 2.68
C TYR A 41 -3.94 -14.58 1.47
N GLU A 42 -2.62 -14.74 1.47
CA GLU A 42 -1.87 -15.28 0.32
C GLU A 42 -2.40 -16.66 -0.12
N ARG A 43 -2.71 -17.53 0.83
CA ARG A 43 -3.24 -18.85 0.54
C ARG A 43 -4.63 -18.81 -0.12
N VAL A 44 -5.49 -17.90 0.35
CA VAL A 44 -6.86 -17.74 -0.16
C VAL A 44 -6.81 -17.18 -1.57
N ASP A 45 -5.98 -16.20 -1.83
CA ASP A 45 -5.83 -15.56 -3.13
C ASP A 45 -5.26 -16.52 -4.18
N ARG A 46 -4.27 -17.34 -3.80
CA ARG A 46 -3.74 -18.40 -4.67
C ARG A 46 -4.80 -19.46 -4.98
N GLN A 47 -5.65 -19.84 -4.01
CA GLN A 47 -6.74 -20.79 -4.24
C GLN A 47 -7.81 -20.23 -5.18
N ASN A 48 -8.03 -18.92 -5.15
CA ASN A 48 -8.97 -18.22 -6.03
C ASN A 48 -8.37 -17.89 -7.40
N GLY A 49 -7.09 -18.19 -7.63
CA GLY A 49 -6.42 -17.96 -8.90
C GLY A 49 -6.10 -16.49 -9.18
N TYR A 50 -6.04 -15.65 -8.14
CA TYR A 50 -5.64 -14.25 -8.29
C TYR A 50 -4.15 -14.12 -8.61
N ASN A 51 -3.82 -13.20 -9.51
CA ASN A 51 -2.43 -12.86 -9.83
C ASN A 51 -1.90 -11.87 -8.77
N ALA A 52 -1.60 -12.41 -7.60
CA ALA A 52 -1.19 -11.69 -6.40
C ALA A 52 0.25 -12.04 -6.01
N THR A 53 1.02 -11.03 -5.63
CA THR A 53 2.36 -11.16 -5.05
C THR A 53 2.35 -10.59 -3.64
N TYR A 54 2.92 -11.34 -2.70
CA TYR A 54 3.05 -10.94 -1.30
C TYR A 54 4.52 -10.87 -0.91
N LEU A 55 4.95 -9.76 -0.38
CA LEU A 55 6.33 -9.48 -0.01
C LEU A 55 6.39 -8.88 1.39
N SER A 56 7.33 -9.30 2.21
CA SER A 56 7.73 -8.51 3.36
C SER A 56 8.53 -7.29 2.90
N ARG A 57 8.66 -6.28 3.76
CA ARG A 57 9.52 -5.12 3.51
C ARG A 57 10.94 -5.54 3.14
N GLU A 58 11.50 -6.52 3.82
CA GLU A 58 12.84 -7.05 3.55
C GLU A 58 12.93 -7.72 2.17
N SER A 59 12.00 -8.63 1.87
CA SER A 59 11.94 -9.33 0.58
C SER A 59 11.73 -8.35 -0.58
N TRP A 60 10.89 -7.32 -0.38
CA TRP A 60 10.61 -6.32 -1.38
C TRP A 60 11.82 -5.45 -1.73
N THR A 61 12.69 -5.15 -0.77
CA THR A 61 13.93 -4.40 -1.03
C THR A 61 14.79 -5.06 -2.11
N ASN A 62 14.79 -6.39 -2.14
CA ASN A 62 15.55 -7.20 -3.10
C ASN A 62 14.74 -7.64 -4.33
N TRP A 63 13.43 -7.40 -4.33
CA TRP A 63 12.53 -7.83 -5.41
C TRP A 63 12.64 -6.92 -6.63
N SER A 64 12.59 -7.52 -7.84
CA SER A 64 12.54 -6.76 -9.09
C SER A 64 11.12 -6.39 -9.45
N ASP A 65 10.85 -5.10 -9.63
CA ASP A 65 9.56 -4.54 -10.03
C ASP A 65 9.33 -4.56 -11.54
N THR A 66 10.16 -5.26 -12.30
CA THR A 66 10.01 -5.37 -13.77
C THR A 66 8.73 -6.08 -14.20
N SER A 67 8.08 -6.82 -13.28
CA SER A 67 6.79 -7.47 -13.52
C SER A 67 5.58 -6.57 -13.30
N ILE A 68 5.78 -5.37 -12.74
CA ILE A 68 4.68 -4.42 -12.53
C ILE A 68 4.34 -3.76 -13.88
N ASN A 69 3.12 -4.03 -14.35
CA ASN A 69 2.61 -3.49 -15.61
C ASN A 69 1.94 -2.13 -15.42
N ASP A 70 1.92 -1.32 -16.50
CA ASP A 70 1.12 -0.10 -16.55
C ASP A 70 -0.29 -0.40 -17.12
N PRO A 71 -1.32 0.34 -16.70
CA PRO A 71 -1.28 1.45 -15.74
C PRO A 71 -1.12 0.99 -14.30
N LEU A 72 -0.33 1.72 -13.51
CA LEU A 72 -0.04 1.44 -12.11
C LEU A 72 -0.85 2.36 -11.19
N VAL A 73 -1.42 1.80 -10.13
CA VAL A 73 -1.93 2.52 -8.97
C VAL A 73 -1.03 2.16 -7.78
N VAL A 74 -0.59 3.16 -7.05
CA VAL A 74 0.16 2.97 -5.80
C VAL A 74 -0.76 3.32 -4.64
N ASP A 75 -0.97 2.37 -3.76
CA ASP A 75 -1.77 2.53 -2.55
C ASP A 75 -0.86 2.44 -1.33
N PHE A 76 -0.96 3.43 -0.45
CA PHE A 76 -0.23 3.47 0.81
C PHE A 76 -1.19 3.28 1.97
N ASP A 77 -0.81 2.38 2.87
CA ASP A 77 -1.45 2.26 4.16
C ASP A 77 -0.52 2.84 5.23
N LEU A 78 -0.99 3.81 6.02
CA LEU A 78 -0.13 4.51 6.97
C LEU A 78 0.35 3.63 8.11
N ASP A 79 -0.36 2.56 8.44
CA ASP A 79 0.06 1.59 9.46
C ASP A 79 1.29 0.76 9.06
N PHE A 80 1.67 0.81 7.77
CA PHE A 80 2.95 0.30 7.29
C PHE A 80 4.15 1.02 7.93
N PHE A 81 3.99 2.29 8.31
CA PHE A 81 5.04 3.13 8.89
C PHE A 81 4.89 3.20 10.42
N GLY A 82 5.76 2.53 11.15
CA GLY A 82 5.71 2.54 12.62
C GLY A 82 6.60 3.59 13.29
N CYS A 83 7.50 4.22 12.55
CA CYS A 83 8.38 5.28 13.01
C CYS A 83 8.94 6.11 11.84
N SER A 84 9.55 7.24 12.16
CA SER A 84 10.11 8.16 11.15
C SER A 84 11.24 7.54 10.31
N THR A 85 11.96 6.57 10.84
CA THR A 85 13.05 5.89 10.13
C THR A 85 12.57 4.89 9.09
N ASP A 86 11.28 4.59 9.04
CA ASP A 86 10.71 3.75 7.99
C ASP A 86 10.74 4.41 6.60
N PHE A 87 10.91 5.73 6.55
CA PHE A 87 11.17 6.50 5.32
C PHE A 87 12.66 6.56 4.97
N ASP A 88 13.37 5.45 5.11
CA ASP A 88 14.79 5.33 4.79
C ASP A 88 15.09 5.46 3.27
N ASP A 89 16.36 5.57 2.95
CA ASP A 89 16.81 5.72 1.56
C ASP A 89 16.47 4.48 0.71
N ALA A 90 16.48 3.29 1.28
CA ALA A 90 16.11 2.06 0.57
C ALA A 90 14.63 2.08 0.16
N PHE A 91 13.74 2.47 1.08
CA PHE A 91 12.33 2.69 0.79
C PHE A 91 12.15 3.75 -0.31
N LYS A 92 12.77 4.91 -0.16
CA LYS A 92 12.65 6.02 -1.13
C LYS A 92 13.14 5.62 -2.52
N GLN A 93 14.31 4.99 -2.61
CA GLN A 93 14.86 4.51 -3.89
C GLN A 93 13.93 3.50 -4.59
N LYS A 94 13.26 2.66 -3.81
CA LYS A 94 12.35 1.64 -4.32
C LYS A 94 11.02 2.24 -4.79
N VAL A 95 10.47 3.19 -4.04
CA VAL A 95 9.14 3.74 -4.30
C VAL A 95 9.16 4.85 -5.35
N THR A 96 10.21 5.67 -5.41
CA THR A 96 10.29 6.80 -6.35
C THR A 96 10.00 6.40 -7.82
N PRO A 97 10.57 5.34 -8.38
CA PRO A 97 10.25 4.91 -9.75
C PRO A 97 8.79 4.49 -9.92
N LEU A 98 8.18 3.92 -8.89
CA LEU A 98 6.76 3.52 -8.91
C LEU A 98 5.86 4.76 -8.90
N LEU A 99 6.16 5.76 -8.05
CA LEU A 99 5.42 7.02 -8.02
C LEU A 99 5.46 7.75 -9.37
N LYS A 100 6.61 7.79 -10.03
CA LYS A 100 6.76 8.43 -11.36
C LYS A 100 5.94 7.73 -12.46
N ARG A 101 5.62 6.46 -12.30
CA ARG A 101 4.78 5.67 -13.23
C ARG A 101 3.31 5.65 -12.85
N ALA A 102 3.00 5.96 -11.60
CA ALA A 102 1.64 5.85 -11.07
C ALA A 102 0.65 6.75 -11.81
N LYS A 103 -0.50 6.21 -12.15
CA LYS A 103 -1.66 6.97 -12.68
C LYS A 103 -2.55 7.51 -11.57
N ALA A 104 -2.48 6.89 -10.40
CA ALA A 104 -3.13 7.35 -9.19
C ALA A 104 -2.31 6.92 -7.98
N ILE A 105 -2.41 7.69 -6.92
CA ILE A 105 -1.81 7.42 -5.61
C ILE A 105 -2.95 7.57 -4.61
N THR A 106 -3.15 6.54 -3.78
CA THR A 106 -4.14 6.54 -2.71
C THR A 106 -3.44 6.36 -1.36
N ILE A 107 -4.05 6.85 -0.30
CA ILE A 107 -3.51 6.76 1.06
C ILE A 107 -4.64 6.39 2.01
N ALA A 108 -4.53 5.22 2.64
CA ALA A 108 -5.39 4.81 3.74
C ALA A 108 -4.79 5.27 5.06
N ARG A 109 -5.58 5.94 5.89
CA ARG A 109 -5.08 6.53 7.15
C ARG A 109 -5.24 5.60 8.35
N GLU A 110 -6.33 4.91 8.46
CA GLU A 110 -6.72 3.94 9.49
C GLU A 110 -6.08 4.22 10.88
N PRO A 111 -6.37 5.37 11.54
CA PRO A 111 -5.66 5.80 12.75
C PRO A 111 -5.68 4.78 13.90
N GLN A 112 -6.72 3.97 13.98
CA GLN A 112 -6.86 2.93 15.01
C GLN A 112 -5.82 1.84 14.84
N PHE A 113 -5.64 1.34 13.61
CA PHE A 113 -4.63 0.32 13.30
C PHE A 113 -3.21 0.89 13.38
N PHE A 114 -3.03 2.16 13.01
CA PHE A 114 -1.73 2.82 13.15
C PHE A 114 -1.22 2.79 14.60
N GLU A 115 -2.09 3.06 15.60
CA GLU A 115 -1.71 3.02 17.01
C GLU A 115 -1.24 1.62 17.47
N ASP A 116 -1.84 0.57 16.92
CA ASP A 116 -1.47 -0.82 17.22
C ASP A 116 -0.17 -1.25 16.51
N CYS A 117 0.17 -0.64 15.39
CA CYS A 117 1.30 -1.02 14.53
C CYS A 117 2.55 -0.15 14.73
N LYS A 118 2.45 1.04 15.31
CA LYS A 118 3.59 1.93 15.52
C LYS A 118 4.63 1.32 16.46
N THR A 119 5.90 1.62 16.21
CA THR A 119 7.04 1.12 17.01
C THR A 119 7.74 2.22 17.82
N ALA A 120 7.38 3.48 17.59
CA ALA A 120 7.83 4.62 18.38
C ALA A 120 6.62 5.27 19.06
N ASP A 121 6.64 5.37 20.38
CA ASP A 121 5.50 5.87 21.17
C ASP A 121 5.09 7.30 20.83
N ASP A 122 6.06 8.13 20.46
CA ASP A 122 5.90 9.55 20.11
C ASP A 122 5.58 9.78 18.62
N TYR A 123 5.52 8.70 17.81
CA TYR A 123 5.20 8.80 16.40
C TYR A 123 3.69 8.73 16.18
N THR A 124 3.15 9.67 15.40
CA THR A 124 1.71 9.82 15.19
C THR A 124 1.31 9.57 13.73
N ASN A 125 0.04 9.22 13.53
CA ASN A 125 -0.54 9.07 12.19
C ASN A 125 -0.42 10.35 11.34
N GLU A 126 -0.55 11.53 11.96
CA GLU A 126 -0.35 12.81 11.29
C GLU A 126 1.09 12.99 10.83
N GLN A 127 2.08 12.65 11.67
CA GLN A 127 3.49 12.73 11.30
C GLN A 127 3.83 11.76 10.16
N ALA A 128 3.29 10.55 10.19
CA ALA A 128 3.43 9.58 9.10
C ALA A 128 2.86 10.12 7.79
N LEU A 129 1.67 10.71 7.83
CA LEU A 129 1.04 11.35 6.68
C LEU A 129 1.86 12.51 6.14
N GLU A 130 2.32 13.40 6.99
CA GLU A 130 3.15 14.55 6.59
C GLU A 130 4.46 14.11 5.93
N GLN A 131 5.14 13.10 6.49
CA GLN A 131 6.36 12.55 5.91
C GLN A 131 6.09 11.89 4.56
N LEU A 132 5.02 11.10 4.45
CA LEU A 132 4.63 10.47 3.19
C LEU A 132 4.29 11.51 2.12
N LEU A 133 3.49 12.50 2.43
CA LEU A 133 3.14 13.57 1.50
C LEU A 133 4.35 14.39 1.06
N SER A 134 5.28 14.69 1.98
CA SER A 134 6.55 15.35 1.64
C SER A 134 7.37 14.49 0.67
N PHE A 135 7.52 13.19 0.95
CA PHE A 135 8.24 12.27 0.09
C PHE A 135 7.60 12.15 -1.31
N ILE A 136 6.27 11.98 -1.38
CA ILE A 136 5.56 11.90 -2.67
C ILE A 136 5.77 13.17 -3.48
N ARG A 137 5.62 14.34 -2.86
CA ARG A 137 5.85 15.62 -3.53
C ARG A 137 7.27 15.74 -4.09
N ASP A 138 8.26 15.42 -3.27
CA ASP A 138 9.67 15.53 -3.67
C ASP A 138 9.99 14.54 -4.81
N ALA A 139 9.48 13.31 -4.75
CA ALA A 139 9.64 12.29 -5.80
C ALA A 139 8.99 12.66 -7.14
N LEU A 140 7.93 13.48 -7.14
CA LEU A 140 7.22 13.89 -8.37
C LEU A 140 7.75 15.20 -8.96
N ILE A 141 8.50 15.99 -8.21
CA ILE A 141 9.07 17.26 -8.69
C ILE A 141 10.44 17.06 -9.34
N GLU A 142 11.21 16.05 -8.90
CA GLU A 142 12.48 15.65 -9.50
C GLU A 142 12.28 14.85 -10.82
#